data_e1d5b7aa7be50da55ee50b62bd650d41
#
_entry.id   e1d5b7aa7be50da55ee50b62bd650d41
#
_cell.length_a   1.000
_cell.length_b   1.000
_cell.length_c   1.000
_cell.angle_alpha   90.00
_cell.angle_beta   90.00
_cell.angle_gamma   90.00
#
_symmetry.space_group_name_H-M   'P 1'
#
loop_
_entity.id
_entity.type
_entity.pdbx_description
1 polymer ?
#
loop_
_entity_poly.entity_id
_entity_poly.type
_entity_poly.pdbx_seq_one_letter_code
_entity_poly.pdbx_strand_id
1 'polypeptide(L)'
;MKRIFKGLGGLALLIIGYLSFWPVAIDPVAWNAPEDKGYVGAFAANTQLANLERLSIGDIHGPEDVVMHEGKIYVTSQDGKILEIDPKLNTHREYADTKGSALGMEVDSAGNLIIADAFKGLLSVSPQGVVSVLTDKVDGTPIAYADDLDIAKDGIIYFSDASTKFGAESIGTTLSASLLEIMEHRGTGRLLAYDPRNQTTRIVKDGYVFSNGVAMAGDGDILMNETGTYQVHKISPDGTSRIIMDNLPGFPDNINRGPKLEDGRESFLIGIISQRSKWLDDNSSKPSARKVAMRLPASLRPQSVSYGLIVQIDVEGNVIKTWQDPSGDYPNATGAIIADDGYMYVSSLTAPDLGRMKLE
;
A
#
# COMPACT_ATOMS: atom_id res chain seq x y z
N MET A 1 -3.58 29.42 -46.79
CA MET A 1 -2.85 29.75 -45.53
C MET A 1 -3.76 30.44 -44.50
N LYS A 2 -4.37 31.59 -44.70
CA LYS A 2 -5.19 32.31 -43.68
C LYS A 2 -6.31 31.47 -43.03
N ARG A 3 -6.97 30.55 -43.78
CA ARG A 3 -8.04 29.68 -43.25
C ARG A 3 -7.48 28.57 -42.34
N ILE A 4 -6.29 28.04 -42.65
CA ILE A 4 -5.60 27.00 -41.84
C ILE A 4 -5.15 27.62 -40.50
N PHE A 5 -4.58 28.83 -40.51
CA PHE A 5 -4.20 29.55 -39.28
C PHE A 5 -5.40 29.87 -38.37
N LYS A 6 -6.57 30.22 -38.95
CA LYS A 6 -7.80 30.45 -38.16
C LYS A 6 -8.33 29.16 -37.55
N GLY A 7 -8.24 28.03 -38.26
CA GLY A 7 -8.61 26.71 -37.74
C GLY A 7 -7.68 26.23 -36.62
N LEU A 8 -6.36 26.40 -36.77
CA LEU A 8 -5.38 26.06 -35.72
C LEU A 8 -5.56 26.94 -34.47
N GLY A 9 -5.82 28.24 -34.62
CA GLY A 9 -6.11 29.13 -33.49
C GLY A 9 -7.37 28.75 -32.73
N GLY A 10 -8.44 28.35 -33.45
CA GLY A 10 -9.68 27.86 -32.83
C GLY A 10 -9.47 26.57 -32.06
N LEU A 11 -8.72 25.61 -32.62
CA LEU A 11 -8.39 24.35 -31.93
C LEU A 11 -7.53 24.59 -30.67
N ALA A 12 -6.55 25.49 -30.77
CA ALA A 12 -5.72 25.84 -29.60
C ALA A 12 -6.57 26.43 -28.45
N LEU A 13 -7.52 27.32 -28.77
CA LEU A 13 -8.44 27.88 -27.76
C LEU A 13 -9.35 26.82 -27.15
N LEU A 14 -9.82 25.84 -27.90
CA LEU A 14 -10.63 24.73 -27.39
C LEU A 14 -9.79 23.83 -26.42
N ILE A 15 -8.55 23.52 -26.80
CA ILE A 15 -7.63 22.74 -25.94
C ILE A 15 -7.33 23.50 -24.64
N ILE A 16 -7.03 24.80 -24.72
CA ILE A 16 -6.79 25.64 -23.54
C ILE A 16 -8.05 25.68 -22.66
N GLY A 17 -9.23 25.86 -23.24
CA GLY A 17 -10.51 25.84 -22.53
C GLY A 17 -10.74 24.49 -21.83
N TYR A 18 -10.53 23.39 -22.53
CA TYR A 18 -10.61 22.04 -21.96
C TYR A 18 -9.63 21.85 -20.78
N LEU A 19 -8.33 22.13 -20.99
CA LEU A 19 -7.31 21.97 -19.98
C LEU A 19 -7.48 22.93 -18.78
N SER A 20 -8.18 24.05 -18.94
CA SER A 20 -8.41 25.01 -17.87
C SER A 20 -9.67 24.71 -17.05
N PHE A 21 -10.75 24.26 -17.69
CA PHE A 21 -12.08 24.29 -17.08
C PHE A 21 -12.81 22.94 -17.05
N TRP A 22 -12.34 21.91 -17.79
CA TRP A 22 -13.04 20.63 -17.76
C TRP A 22 -13.02 20.03 -16.34
N PRO A 23 -14.16 19.54 -15.83
CA PRO A 23 -14.22 18.95 -14.50
C PRO A 23 -13.28 17.76 -14.33
N VAL A 24 -12.66 17.63 -13.17
CA VAL A 24 -11.85 16.48 -12.76
C VAL A 24 -12.30 15.99 -11.39
N ALA A 25 -12.02 14.74 -11.07
CA ALA A 25 -12.45 14.14 -9.81
C ALA A 25 -11.75 14.73 -8.57
N ILE A 26 -10.56 15.31 -8.75
CA ILE A 26 -9.75 15.83 -7.65
C ILE A 26 -9.95 17.32 -7.40
N ASP A 27 -9.82 17.70 -6.12
CA ASP A 27 -9.72 19.09 -5.66
C ASP A 27 -8.44 19.27 -4.84
N PRO A 28 -7.27 19.39 -5.51
CA PRO A 28 -5.96 19.29 -4.88
C PRO A 28 -5.70 20.39 -3.86
N VAL A 29 -5.07 19.99 -2.75
CA VAL A 29 -4.56 20.90 -1.72
C VAL A 29 -3.07 21.12 -1.92
N ALA A 30 -2.61 22.36 -1.79
CA ALA A 30 -1.17 22.66 -1.81
C ALA A 30 -0.47 22.07 -0.59
N TRP A 31 0.70 21.50 -0.80
CA TRP A 31 1.58 21.02 0.24
C TRP A 31 3.04 21.29 -0.13
N ASN A 32 3.97 21.08 0.79
CA ASN A 32 5.38 21.28 0.54
C ASN A 32 6.06 19.90 0.57
N ALA A 33 6.34 19.34 -0.61
CA ALA A 33 7.12 18.12 -0.69
C ALA A 33 8.51 18.35 -0.09
N PRO A 34 9.00 17.48 0.80
CA PRO A 34 10.39 17.56 1.26
C PRO A 34 11.34 17.32 0.09
N GLU A 35 12.55 17.89 0.17
CA GLU A 35 13.58 17.67 -0.85
C GLU A 35 13.90 16.17 -0.97
N ASP A 36 13.79 15.64 -2.18
CA ASP A 36 14.17 14.26 -2.44
C ASP A 36 15.69 14.11 -2.35
N LYS A 37 16.15 13.35 -1.38
CA LYS A 37 17.59 13.07 -1.18
C LYS A 37 18.08 11.91 -2.06
N GLY A 38 17.17 11.22 -2.72
CA GLY A 38 17.48 10.02 -3.51
C GLY A 38 18.05 8.87 -2.68
N TYR A 39 18.73 7.97 -3.36
CA TYR A 39 19.26 6.74 -2.78
C TYR A 39 20.66 6.96 -2.20
N VAL A 40 20.73 7.60 -1.04
CA VAL A 40 21.98 7.94 -0.34
C VAL A 40 21.94 7.51 1.14
N GLY A 41 23.09 7.47 1.79
CA GLY A 41 23.20 7.11 3.20
C GLY A 41 22.65 5.72 3.50
N ALA A 42 21.70 5.60 4.40
CA ALA A 42 21.07 4.32 4.75
C ALA A 42 20.29 3.71 3.56
N PHE A 43 19.90 4.52 2.59
CA PHE A 43 19.24 4.08 1.36
C PHE A 43 20.20 3.95 0.18
N ALA A 44 21.52 3.98 0.37
CA ALA A 44 22.48 3.83 -0.72
C ALA A 44 22.15 2.60 -1.57
N ALA A 45 22.09 2.79 -2.90
CA ALA A 45 21.63 1.78 -3.83
C ALA A 45 22.47 0.49 -3.74
N ASN A 46 21.78 -0.63 -3.80
CA ASN A 46 22.37 -1.97 -3.87
C ASN A 46 21.57 -2.85 -4.85
N THR A 47 21.96 -4.12 -5.01
CA THR A 47 21.29 -5.07 -5.89
C THR A 47 20.88 -6.35 -5.17
N GLN A 48 20.66 -6.27 -3.86
CA GLN A 48 20.38 -7.45 -3.03
C GLN A 48 18.99 -8.06 -3.33
N LEU A 49 18.07 -7.29 -3.89
CA LEU A 49 16.75 -7.76 -4.32
C LEU A 49 16.72 -8.21 -5.79
N ALA A 50 17.80 -8.03 -6.53
CA ALA A 50 17.89 -8.51 -7.90
C ALA A 50 17.88 -10.05 -7.94
N ASN A 51 17.32 -10.62 -9.01
CA ASN A 51 17.24 -12.06 -9.22
C ASN A 51 16.40 -12.84 -8.18
N LEU A 52 15.28 -12.26 -7.78
CA LEU A 52 14.29 -13.02 -7.00
C LEU A 52 13.87 -14.29 -7.70
N GLU A 53 13.83 -15.40 -6.99
CA GLU A 53 13.13 -16.61 -7.46
C GLU A 53 11.63 -16.30 -7.55
N ARG A 54 10.96 -16.80 -8.57
CA ARG A 54 9.55 -16.56 -8.86
C ARG A 54 8.72 -17.78 -8.53
N LEU A 55 7.84 -17.67 -7.54
CA LEU A 55 6.85 -18.70 -7.21
C LEU A 55 5.58 -18.45 -7.98
N SER A 56 5.16 -19.46 -8.76
CA SER A 56 3.93 -19.36 -9.54
C SER A 56 2.70 -19.20 -8.66
N ILE A 57 1.86 -18.25 -9.02
CA ILE A 57 0.54 -18.01 -8.42
C ILE A 57 -0.60 -18.27 -9.43
N GLY A 58 -0.31 -18.97 -10.53
CA GLY A 58 -1.30 -19.28 -11.58
C GLY A 58 -1.63 -18.08 -12.46
N ASP A 59 -2.92 -17.92 -12.77
CA ASP A 59 -3.41 -16.88 -13.67
C ASP A 59 -3.80 -15.57 -12.94
N ILE A 60 -3.51 -15.45 -11.65
CA ILE A 60 -3.75 -14.22 -10.90
C ILE A 60 -2.54 -13.30 -10.93
N HIS A 61 -2.77 -12.02 -10.72
CA HIS A 61 -1.74 -10.99 -10.76
C HIS A 61 -1.76 -10.14 -9.48
N GLY A 62 -0.60 -9.63 -9.12
CA GLY A 62 -0.46 -8.76 -7.98
C GLY A 62 -0.67 -9.51 -6.66
N PRO A 63 0.32 -10.36 -6.27
CA PRO A 63 0.38 -10.93 -4.92
C PRO A 63 0.61 -9.76 -3.95
N GLU A 64 -0.47 -9.18 -3.46
CA GLU A 64 -0.44 -7.86 -2.82
C GLU A 64 0.11 -7.93 -1.41
N ASP A 65 -0.29 -8.95 -0.65
CA ASP A 65 0.27 -9.23 0.67
C ASP A 65 0.52 -10.72 0.86
N VAL A 66 1.35 -11.07 1.84
CA VAL A 66 1.79 -12.44 2.09
C VAL A 66 1.94 -12.70 3.58
N VAL A 67 1.37 -13.83 4.04
CA VAL A 67 1.59 -14.34 5.39
C VAL A 67 1.99 -15.80 5.35
N MET A 68 2.74 -16.26 6.37
CA MET A 68 3.04 -17.67 6.57
C MET A 68 2.26 -18.21 7.77
N HIS A 69 1.53 -19.30 7.57
CA HIS A 69 0.85 -20.00 8.64
C HIS A 69 0.97 -21.52 8.45
N GLU A 70 1.35 -22.25 9.51
CA GLU A 70 1.51 -23.71 9.52
C GLU A 70 2.37 -24.26 8.35
N GLY A 71 3.42 -23.49 7.97
CA GLY A 71 4.35 -23.88 6.91
C GLY A 71 3.79 -23.73 5.49
N LYS A 72 2.65 -23.11 5.33
CA LYS A 72 2.05 -22.66 4.06
C LYS A 72 2.14 -21.15 3.95
N ILE A 73 2.18 -20.68 2.73
CA ILE A 73 2.12 -19.26 2.41
C ILE A 73 0.73 -18.96 1.90
N TYR A 74 0.13 -17.89 2.42
CA TYR A 74 -1.10 -17.34 1.91
C TYR A 74 -0.79 -16.00 1.25
N VAL A 75 -1.43 -15.76 0.10
CA VAL A 75 -1.21 -14.57 -0.72
C VAL A 75 -2.56 -14.02 -1.13
N THR A 76 -2.76 -12.73 -0.93
CA THR A 76 -3.92 -12.00 -1.46
C THR A 76 -3.67 -11.48 -2.86
N SER A 77 -4.72 -11.15 -3.58
CA SER A 77 -4.63 -10.51 -4.89
C SER A 77 -5.75 -9.48 -5.11
N GLN A 78 -5.47 -8.51 -5.96
CA GLN A 78 -6.40 -7.41 -6.25
C GLN A 78 -7.73 -7.85 -6.89
N ASP A 79 -7.81 -9.02 -7.47
CA ASP A 79 -9.04 -9.62 -8.00
C ASP A 79 -9.83 -10.42 -6.95
N GLY A 80 -9.47 -10.27 -5.67
CA GLY A 80 -10.19 -10.80 -4.52
C GLY A 80 -9.87 -12.26 -4.20
N LYS A 81 -8.93 -12.87 -4.90
CA LYS A 81 -8.52 -14.25 -4.63
C LYS A 81 -7.47 -14.32 -3.54
N ILE A 82 -7.57 -15.39 -2.76
CA ILE A 82 -6.58 -15.77 -1.77
C ILE A 82 -6.03 -17.13 -2.18
N LEU A 83 -4.71 -17.21 -2.33
CA LEU A 83 -4.04 -18.46 -2.64
C LEU A 83 -3.36 -19.04 -1.41
N GLU A 84 -3.36 -20.37 -1.33
CA GLU A 84 -2.46 -21.14 -0.46
C GLU A 84 -1.36 -21.74 -1.33
N ILE A 85 -0.11 -21.51 -0.95
CA ILE A 85 1.08 -22.00 -1.64
C ILE A 85 1.84 -22.94 -0.71
N ASP A 86 2.24 -24.11 -1.22
CA ASP A 86 3.25 -24.94 -0.58
C ASP A 86 4.64 -24.55 -1.10
N PRO A 87 5.46 -23.83 -0.32
CA PRO A 87 6.74 -23.34 -0.79
C PRO A 87 7.77 -24.45 -1.04
N LYS A 88 7.57 -25.65 -0.47
CA LYS A 88 8.46 -26.81 -0.63
C LYS A 88 8.17 -27.56 -1.91
N LEU A 89 6.90 -27.68 -2.27
CA LEU A 89 6.45 -28.38 -3.46
C LEU A 89 6.31 -27.45 -4.66
N ASN A 90 6.35 -26.12 -4.43
CA ASN A 90 6.05 -25.10 -5.43
C ASN A 90 4.70 -25.35 -6.13
N THR A 91 3.67 -25.65 -5.32
CA THR A 91 2.30 -25.85 -5.76
C THR A 91 1.39 -24.86 -5.08
N HIS A 92 0.32 -24.46 -5.74
CA HIS A 92 -0.68 -23.54 -5.20
C HIS A 92 -2.09 -24.04 -5.46
N ARG A 93 -3.02 -23.52 -4.66
CA ARG A 93 -4.48 -23.67 -4.87
C ARG A 93 -5.19 -22.39 -4.48
N GLU A 94 -6.33 -22.13 -5.09
CA GLU A 94 -7.26 -21.12 -4.59
C GLU A 94 -7.79 -21.57 -3.22
N TYR A 95 -7.59 -20.72 -2.22
CA TYR A 95 -8.05 -20.97 -0.86
C TYR A 95 -9.45 -20.39 -0.64
N ALA A 96 -9.64 -19.14 -1.07
CA ALA A 96 -10.91 -18.43 -1.01
C ALA A 96 -10.98 -17.34 -2.09
N ASP A 97 -12.18 -16.81 -2.29
CA ASP A 97 -12.42 -15.67 -3.17
C ASP A 97 -13.39 -14.71 -2.46
N THR A 98 -12.93 -13.52 -2.14
CA THR A 98 -13.72 -12.48 -1.47
C THR A 98 -14.75 -11.86 -2.41
N LYS A 99 -14.58 -12.00 -3.72
CA LYS A 99 -15.35 -11.28 -4.76
C LYS A 99 -15.24 -9.76 -4.62
N GLY A 100 -14.14 -9.31 -4.05
CA GLY A 100 -13.78 -7.90 -3.85
C GLY A 100 -12.40 -7.61 -4.40
N SER A 101 -11.58 -6.92 -3.59
CA SER A 101 -10.16 -6.65 -3.87
C SER A 101 -9.40 -6.86 -2.56
N ALA A 102 -8.90 -8.09 -2.37
CA ALA A 102 -8.19 -8.49 -1.16
C ALA A 102 -6.77 -7.92 -1.18
N LEU A 103 -6.42 -7.12 -0.17
CA LEU A 103 -5.11 -6.49 -0.01
C LEU A 103 -4.42 -7.05 1.24
N GLY A 104 -4.24 -6.27 2.30
CA GLY A 104 -3.56 -6.70 3.51
C GLY A 104 -4.21 -7.90 4.20
N MET A 105 -3.39 -8.73 4.83
CA MET A 105 -3.83 -9.98 5.44
C MET A 105 -3.04 -10.32 6.70
N GLU A 106 -3.72 -10.85 7.72
CA GLU A 106 -3.08 -11.40 8.92
C GLU A 106 -3.85 -12.64 9.42
N VAL A 107 -3.21 -13.49 10.22
CA VAL A 107 -3.82 -14.70 10.77
C VAL A 107 -4.23 -14.46 12.23
N ASP A 108 -5.49 -14.70 12.56
CA ASP A 108 -5.97 -14.62 13.94
C ASP A 108 -5.61 -15.86 14.77
N SER A 109 -5.83 -15.80 16.09
CA SER A 109 -5.53 -16.90 17.00
C SER A 109 -6.37 -18.17 16.79
N ALA A 110 -7.44 -18.11 16.01
CA ALA A 110 -8.29 -19.23 15.64
C ALA A 110 -7.93 -19.83 14.28
N GLY A 111 -6.92 -19.27 13.60
CA GLY A 111 -6.47 -19.68 12.27
C GLY A 111 -7.35 -19.14 11.13
N ASN A 112 -8.16 -18.12 11.38
CA ASN A 112 -8.84 -17.41 10.30
C ASN A 112 -7.89 -16.41 9.67
N LEU A 113 -7.99 -16.23 8.35
CA LEU A 113 -7.34 -15.13 7.65
C LEU A 113 -8.23 -13.89 7.79
N ILE A 114 -7.70 -12.83 8.36
CA ILE A 114 -8.35 -11.52 8.42
C ILE A 114 -7.83 -10.71 7.24
N ILE A 115 -8.74 -10.13 6.48
CA ILE A 115 -8.44 -9.50 5.19
C ILE A 115 -8.93 -8.05 5.21
N ALA A 116 -8.08 -7.11 4.87
CA ALA A 116 -8.48 -5.78 4.42
C ALA A 116 -8.87 -5.86 2.94
N ASP A 117 -10.15 -5.76 2.64
CA ASP A 117 -10.66 -5.81 1.28
C ASP A 117 -11.10 -4.42 0.84
N ALA A 118 -10.44 -3.88 -0.17
CA ALA A 118 -10.64 -2.50 -0.62
C ALA A 118 -12.06 -2.19 -1.13
N PHE A 119 -12.85 -3.21 -1.41
CA PHE A 119 -14.25 -3.06 -1.87
C PHE A 119 -15.26 -3.38 -0.77
N LYS A 120 -14.89 -4.19 0.22
CA LYS A 120 -15.83 -4.78 1.17
C LYS A 120 -15.55 -4.45 2.64
N GLY A 121 -14.43 -3.79 2.92
CA GLY A 121 -14.01 -3.48 4.28
C GLY A 121 -13.21 -4.61 4.93
N LEU A 122 -13.41 -4.86 6.22
CA LEU A 122 -12.69 -5.90 6.96
C LEU A 122 -13.44 -7.22 6.88
N LEU A 123 -12.76 -8.29 6.44
CA LEU A 123 -13.33 -9.62 6.27
C LEU A 123 -12.60 -10.63 7.16
N SER A 124 -13.27 -11.77 7.39
CA SER A 124 -12.66 -12.98 7.96
C SER A 124 -12.90 -14.16 7.02
N VAL A 125 -11.88 -14.97 6.79
CA VAL A 125 -11.94 -16.20 6.00
C VAL A 125 -11.58 -17.35 6.92
N SER A 126 -12.54 -18.26 7.13
CA SER A 126 -12.33 -19.41 8.01
C SER A 126 -11.33 -20.42 7.43
N PRO A 127 -10.77 -21.36 8.24
CA PRO A 127 -9.94 -22.46 7.73
C PRO A 127 -10.58 -23.32 6.65
N GLN A 128 -11.91 -23.23 6.48
CA GLN A 128 -12.66 -23.91 5.43
C GLN A 128 -12.89 -23.04 4.18
N GLY A 129 -12.30 -21.82 4.13
CA GLY A 129 -12.43 -20.89 3.01
C GLY A 129 -13.76 -20.12 2.99
N VAL A 130 -14.51 -20.10 4.10
CA VAL A 130 -15.77 -19.35 4.17
C VAL A 130 -15.50 -17.88 4.50
N VAL A 131 -15.90 -17.00 3.60
CA VAL A 131 -15.73 -15.54 3.73
C VAL A 131 -16.91 -14.94 4.48
N SER A 132 -16.64 -14.09 5.47
CA SER A 132 -17.62 -13.29 6.20
C SER A 132 -17.15 -11.85 6.40
N VAL A 133 -18.08 -10.89 6.37
CA VAL A 133 -17.80 -9.48 6.64
C VAL A 133 -17.76 -9.25 8.15
N LEU A 134 -16.68 -8.67 8.66
CA LEU A 134 -16.55 -8.22 10.04
C LEU A 134 -17.10 -6.82 10.21
N THR A 135 -16.69 -5.90 9.34
CA THR A 135 -17.19 -4.51 9.32
C THR A 135 -16.96 -3.87 7.95
N ASP A 136 -17.96 -3.10 7.50
CA ASP A 136 -17.94 -2.34 6.23
C ASP A 136 -18.16 -0.83 6.43
N LYS A 137 -18.29 -0.39 7.70
CA LYS A 137 -18.55 1.02 8.03
C LYS A 137 -18.10 1.37 9.44
N VAL A 138 -17.86 2.65 9.67
CA VAL A 138 -17.63 3.25 11.00
C VAL A 138 -18.44 4.55 11.13
N ASP A 139 -19.17 4.71 12.23
CA ASP A 139 -20.04 5.88 12.50
C ASP A 139 -21.00 6.20 11.33
N GLY A 140 -21.53 5.16 10.67
CA GLY A 140 -22.41 5.28 9.52
C GLY A 140 -21.72 5.64 8.19
N THR A 141 -20.40 5.88 8.19
CA THR A 141 -19.60 6.15 7.00
C THR A 141 -19.00 4.86 6.46
N PRO A 142 -19.13 4.53 5.17
CA PRO A 142 -18.51 3.35 4.59
C PRO A 142 -16.99 3.33 4.78
N ILE A 143 -16.43 2.13 4.95
CA ILE A 143 -15.01 1.84 4.78
C ILE A 143 -14.83 1.64 3.27
N ALA A 144 -14.23 2.63 2.62
CA ALA A 144 -14.28 2.72 1.17
C ALA A 144 -13.01 2.19 0.48
N TYR A 145 -11.94 1.97 1.28
CA TYR A 145 -10.67 1.47 0.80
C TYR A 145 -9.87 0.86 1.96
N ALA A 146 -10.33 -0.27 2.53
CA ALA A 146 -9.52 -1.00 3.49
C ALA A 146 -8.26 -1.51 2.78
N ASP A 147 -7.08 -1.24 3.37
CA ASP A 147 -5.80 -1.48 2.67
C ASP A 147 -4.93 -2.50 3.40
N ASP A 148 -4.51 -2.23 4.63
CA ASP A 148 -3.67 -3.13 5.41
C ASP A 148 -4.16 -3.26 6.85
N LEU A 149 -3.71 -4.31 7.57
CA LEU A 149 -4.13 -4.59 8.94
C LEU A 149 -3.07 -5.31 9.76
N ASP A 150 -3.16 -5.19 11.08
CA ASP A 150 -2.51 -6.11 12.02
C ASP A 150 -3.38 -6.34 13.26
N ILE A 151 -3.13 -7.44 13.96
CA ILE A 151 -3.91 -7.91 15.10
C ILE A 151 -3.11 -7.70 16.40
N ALA A 152 -3.66 -6.90 17.31
CA ALA A 152 -3.08 -6.68 18.61
C ALA A 152 -3.18 -7.92 19.52
N LYS A 153 -2.32 -7.98 20.55
CA LYS A 153 -2.29 -9.11 21.51
C LYS A 153 -3.63 -9.33 22.25
N ASP A 154 -4.45 -8.31 22.38
CA ASP A 154 -5.79 -8.36 23.00
C ASP A 154 -6.90 -8.74 22.01
N GLY A 155 -6.55 -8.98 20.74
CA GLY A 155 -7.44 -9.38 19.66
C GLY A 155 -8.13 -8.22 18.95
N ILE A 156 -7.82 -6.96 19.29
CA ILE A 156 -8.30 -5.81 18.50
C ILE A 156 -7.55 -5.81 17.16
N ILE A 157 -8.29 -5.58 16.08
CA ILE A 157 -7.76 -5.50 14.72
C ILE A 157 -7.61 -4.02 14.36
N TYR A 158 -6.38 -3.57 14.13
CA TYR A 158 -6.12 -2.24 13.60
C TYR A 158 -5.93 -2.34 12.09
N PHE A 159 -6.57 -1.43 11.34
CA PHE A 159 -6.51 -1.46 9.88
C PHE A 159 -6.65 -0.06 9.30
N SER A 160 -6.08 0.13 8.14
CA SER A 160 -6.17 1.38 7.39
C SER A 160 -7.41 1.40 6.49
N ASP A 161 -7.99 2.59 6.31
CA ASP A 161 -8.93 2.94 5.25
C ASP A 161 -8.29 4.09 4.48
N ALA A 162 -7.69 3.77 3.34
CA ALA A 162 -6.75 4.63 2.65
C ALA A 162 -7.35 5.93 2.13
N SER A 163 -8.64 5.91 1.79
CA SER A 163 -9.38 7.10 1.35
C SER A 163 -10.88 6.97 1.57
N THR A 164 -11.46 7.88 2.32
CA THR A 164 -12.92 7.99 2.45
C THR A 164 -13.58 8.68 1.27
N LYS A 165 -12.79 9.34 0.42
CA LYS A 165 -13.28 10.07 -0.75
C LYS A 165 -13.19 9.26 -2.04
N PHE A 166 -12.08 8.58 -2.27
CA PHE A 166 -11.81 7.82 -3.47
C PHE A 166 -11.88 6.32 -3.17
N GLY A 167 -13.10 5.83 -2.94
CA GLY A 167 -13.34 4.41 -2.69
C GLY A 167 -12.92 3.57 -3.90
N ALA A 168 -12.16 2.50 -3.63
CA ALA A 168 -11.54 1.69 -4.68
C ALA A 168 -12.59 1.06 -5.61
N GLU A 169 -13.68 0.52 -5.08
CA GLU A 169 -14.78 -0.05 -5.89
C GLU A 169 -15.46 1.02 -6.75
N SER A 170 -15.75 2.19 -6.18
CA SER A 170 -16.47 3.26 -6.88
C SER A 170 -15.64 3.90 -8.01
N ILE A 171 -14.33 3.91 -7.87
CA ILE A 171 -13.38 4.39 -8.89
C ILE A 171 -13.08 3.29 -9.92
N GLY A 172 -13.18 2.02 -9.51
CA GLY A 172 -13.03 0.85 -10.35
C GLY A 172 -11.79 0.01 -10.07
N THR A 173 -10.69 0.60 -9.58
CA THR A 173 -9.50 -0.14 -9.16
C THR A 173 -8.79 0.57 -8.00
N THR A 174 -8.05 -0.21 -7.20
CA THR A 174 -7.20 0.29 -6.12
C THR A 174 -6.17 1.28 -6.64
N LEU A 175 -5.42 0.95 -7.70
CA LEU A 175 -4.43 1.84 -8.29
C LEU A 175 -5.02 3.17 -8.77
N SER A 176 -6.19 3.16 -9.42
CA SER A 176 -6.81 4.40 -9.87
C SER A 176 -7.25 5.28 -8.70
N ALA A 177 -7.78 4.69 -7.64
CA ALA A 177 -8.21 5.39 -6.44
C ALA A 177 -7.02 5.97 -5.66
N SER A 178 -5.92 5.20 -5.51
CA SER A 178 -4.69 5.67 -4.85
C SER A 178 -4.07 6.87 -5.55
N LEU A 179 -4.01 6.83 -6.89
CA LEU A 179 -3.51 7.96 -7.69
C LEU A 179 -4.37 9.22 -7.51
N LEU A 180 -5.68 9.10 -7.34
CA LEU A 180 -6.55 10.25 -7.09
C LEU A 180 -6.30 10.84 -5.70
N GLU A 181 -6.17 10.02 -4.64
CA GLU A 181 -5.88 10.48 -3.28
C GLU A 181 -4.52 11.18 -3.22
N ILE A 182 -3.47 10.56 -3.79
CA ILE A 182 -2.12 11.13 -3.85
C ILE A 182 -2.10 12.44 -4.65
N MET A 183 -2.80 12.49 -5.79
CA MET A 183 -2.89 13.70 -6.62
C MET A 183 -3.72 14.81 -5.97
N GLU A 184 -4.71 14.48 -5.17
CA GLU A 184 -5.48 15.47 -4.39
C GLU A 184 -4.73 15.95 -3.17
N HIS A 185 -4.12 15.04 -2.43
CA HIS A 185 -3.30 15.30 -1.25
C HIS A 185 -4.06 16.02 -0.13
N ARG A 186 -5.34 15.66 0.09
CA ARG A 186 -6.19 16.32 1.09
C ARG A 186 -6.15 15.64 2.46
N GLY A 187 -5.72 14.40 2.51
CA GLY A 187 -5.69 13.61 3.75
C GLY A 187 -7.08 13.11 4.13
N THR A 188 -7.63 12.19 3.34
CA THR A 188 -8.93 11.57 3.63
C THR A 188 -8.81 10.17 4.18
N GLY A 189 -7.59 9.66 4.34
CA GLY A 189 -7.29 8.36 4.94
C GLY A 189 -7.40 8.38 6.47
N ARG A 190 -7.61 7.20 7.05
CA ARG A 190 -7.78 7.00 8.49
C ARG A 190 -7.27 5.64 8.96
N LEU A 191 -6.89 5.56 10.22
CA LEU A 191 -6.61 4.33 10.96
C LEU A 191 -7.84 3.97 11.78
N LEU A 192 -8.30 2.74 11.65
CA LEU A 192 -9.48 2.19 12.31
C LEU A 192 -9.07 1.08 13.29
N ALA A 193 -9.95 0.81 14.27
CA ALA A 193 -9.83 -0.32 15.17
C ALA A 193 -11.16 -1.06 15.24
N TYR A 194 -11.16 -2.38 15.01
CA TYR A 194 -12.30 -3.26 15.18
C TYR A 194 -12.13 -4.16 16.41
N ASP A 195 -13.09 -4.15 17.29
CA ASP A 195 -13.14 -5.05 18.46
C ASP A 195 -14.09 -6.24 18.17
N PRO A 196 -13.57 -7.45 17.95
CA PRO A 196 -14.40 -8.61 17.64
C PRO A 196 -15.30 -9.07 18.78
N ARG A 197 -15.01 -8.68 20.03
CA ARG A 197 -15.79 -9.08 21.20
C ARG A 197 -17.19 -8.42 21.24
N ASN A 198 -17.29 -7.21 20.75
CA ASN A 198 -18.53 -6.43 20.70
C ASN A 198 -18.94 -6.02 19.28
N GLN A 199 -18.14 -6.41 18.28
CA GLN A 199 -18.36 -6.12 16.87
C GLN A 199 -18.49 -4.61 16.57
N THR A 200 -17.64 -3.81 17.21
CA THR A 200 -17.63 -2.36 17.03
C THR A 200 -16.36 -1.89 16.32
N THR A 201 -16.53 -0.92 15.43
CA THR A 201 -15.44 -0.23 14.75
C THR A 201 -15.36 1.21 15.24
N ARG A 202 -14.19 1.71 15.48
CA ARG A 202 -13.93 3.12 15.83
C ARG A 202 -12.81 3.71 15.00
N ILE A 203 -12.82 5.02 14.82
CA ILE A 203 -11.69 5.75 14.27
C ILE A 203 -10.64 5.91 15.39
N VAL A 204 -9.41 5.53 15.12
CA VAL A 204 -8.25 5.80 15.98
C VAL A 204 -7.69 7.18 15.66
N LYS A 205 -7.46 7.43 14.38
CA LYS A 205 -6.98 8.71 13.87
C LYS A 205 -7.31 8.85 12.39
N ASP A 206 -7.47 10.08 11.92
CA ASP A 206 -7.75 10.44 10.54
C ASP A 206 -6.82 11.57 10.04
N GLY A 207 -7.04 12.01 8.80
CA GLY A 207 -6.31 13.12 8.20
C GLY A 207 -5.05 12.71 7.44
N TYR A 208 -4.89 11.43 7.10
CA TYR A 208 -3.74 10.92 6.36
C TYR A 208 -3.95 10.97 4.85
N VAL A 209 -2.87 11.26 4.13
CA VAL A 209 -2.83 11.18 2.66
C VAL A 209 -2.47 9.76 2.26
N PHE A 210 -3.47 8.94 2.06
CA PHE A 210 -3.35 7.51 1.79
C PHE A 210 -2.71 6.76 2.96
N SER A 211 -3.51 6.48 4.02
CA SER A 211 -3.12 5.56 5.09
C SER A 211 -3.01 4.15 4.52
N ASN A 212 -1.84 3.53 4.65
CA ASN A 212 -1.50 2.25 4.03
C ASN A 212 -1.05 1.25 5.10
N GLY A 213 0.11 0.66 4.96
CA GLY A 213 0.65 -0.41 5.78
C GLY A 213 0.45 -0.21 7.29
N VAL A 214 0.03 -1.27 7.99
CA VAL A 214 -0.26 -1.26 9.43
C VAL A 214 0.43 -2.43 10.11
N ALA A 215 1.24 -2.16 11.15
CA ALA A 215 1.87 -3.21 11.96
C ALA A 215 1.83 -2.88 13.45
N MET A 216 1.58 -3.88 14.30
CA MET A 216 1.58 -3.73 15.75
C MET A 216 2.99 -3.84 16.33
N ALA A 217 3.42 -2.85 17.08
CA ALA A 217 4.60 -2.91 17.91
C ALA A 217 4.33 -3.66 19.23
N GLY A 218 5.37 -4.22 19.82
CA GLY A 218 5.25 -5.03 21.03
C GLY A 218 4.82 -4.25 22.27
N ASP A 219 4.98 -2.94 22.27
CA ASP A 219 4.52 -2.00 23.30
C ASP A 219 3.02 -1.64 23.19
N GLY A 220 2.37 -2.09 22.11
CA GLY A 220 0.95 -1.86 21.83
C GLY A 220 0.66 -0.65 20.95
N ASP A 221 1.69 0.09 20.54
CA ASP A 221 1.56 1.13 19.52
C ASP A 221 1.42 0.53 18.12
N ILE A 222 0.91 1.31 17.20
CA ILE A 222 0.70 0.95 15.80
C ILE A 222 1.72 1.70 14.94
N LEU A 223 2.46 1.00 14.10
CA LEU A 223 3.21 1.61 13.00
C LEU A 223 2.30 1.69 11.78
N MET A 224 2.28 2.84 11.10
CA MET A 224 1.46 3.03 9.91
C MET A 224 2.21 3.84 8.87
N ASN A 225 2.20 3.35 7.63
CA ASN A 225 2.72 4.05 6.48
C ASN A 225 1.71 5.09 5.97
N GLU A 226 2.18 6.32 5.73
CA GLU A 226 1.44 7.34 5.00
C GLU A 226 2.09 7.54 3.64
N THR A 227 1.53 6.89 2.63
CA THR A 227 2.10 6.79 1.28
C THR A 227 2.30 8.17 0.64
N GLY A 228 1.30 9.04 0.74
CA GLY A 228 1.30 10.32 0.04
C GLY A 228 2.31 11.34 0.59
N THR A 229 2.76 11.19 1.84
CA THR A 229 3.70 12.10 2.49
C THR A 229 5.10 11.52 2.68
N TYR A 230 5.32 10.26 2.25
CA TYR A 230 6.60 9.54 2.38
C TYR A 230 7.03 9.34 3.83
N GLN A 231 6.06 9.00 4.72
CA GLN A 231 6.28 8.95 6.16
C GLN A 231 5.86 7.61 6.77
N VAL A 232 6.45 7.30 7.93
CA VAL A 232 5.98 6.26 8.84
C VAL A 232 5.62 6.90 10.17
N HIS A 233 4.43 6.60 10.66
CA HIS A 233 3.90 7.08 11.93
C HIS A 233 3.95 5.98 12.98
N LYS A 234 4.19 6.36 14.24
CA LYS A 234 3.92 5.53 15.42
C LYS A 234 2.73 6.14 16.15
N ILE A 235 1.68 5.37 16.32
CA ILE A 235 0.37 5.82 16.79
C ILE A 235 -0.04 4.97 17.98
N SER A 236 -0.39 5.60 19.09
CA SER A 236 -0.95 4.90 20.25
C SER A 236 -2.43 4.62 20.06
N PRO A 237 -3.02 3.61 20.75
CA PRO A 237 -4.44 3.27 20.63
C PRO A 237 -5.42 4.41 20.95
N ASP A 238 -4.97 5.45 21.64
CA ASP A 238 -5.75 6.67 21.94
C ASP A 238 -5.69 7.73 20.82
N GLY A 239 -4.94 7.47 19.74
CA GLY A 239 -4.77 8.37 18.60
C GLY A 239 -3.61 9.36 18.74
N THR A 240 -2.87 9.35 19.86
CA THR A 240 -1.62 10.11 19.96
C THR A 240 -0.61 9.56 18.96
N SER A 241 0.02 10.43 18.17
CA SER A 241 0.93 9.97 17.11
C SER A 241 2.17 10.84 16.97
N ARG A 242 3.24 10.23 16.49
CA ARG A 242 4.47 10.90 16.07
C ARG A 242 5.01 10.28 14.78
N ILE A 243 5.70 11.05 13.99
CA ILE A 243 6.44 10.57 12.84
C ILE A 243 7.74 9.93 13.36
N ILE A 244 8.01 8.69 12.96
CA ILE A 244 9.25 7.97 13.31
C ILE A 244 10.22 7.92 12.12
N MET A 245 9.70 8.05 10.91
CA MET A 245 10.51 8.17 9.69
C MET A 245 9.84 9.15 8.73
N ASP A 246 10.61 10.02 8.14
CA ASP A 246 10.16 10.97 7.13
C ASP A 246 11.02 10.91 5.87
N ASN A 247 10.52 11.52 4.81
CA ASN A 247 11.27 11.73 3.57
C ASN A 247 11.86 10.44 2.98
N LEU A 248 11.08 9.37 2.97
CA LEU A 248 11.42 8.12 2.30
C LEU A 248 11.72 8.36 0.81
N PRO A 249 12.61 7.56 0.17
CA PRO A 249 13.00 7.75 -1.23
C PRO A 249 11.93 7.30 -2.25
N GLY A 250 10.78 6.86 -1.78
CA GLY A 250 9.66 6.40 -2.58
C GLY A 250 8.37 6.37 -1.76
N PHE A 251 7.33 5.82 -2.35
CA PHE A 251 6.02 5.69 -1.73
C PHE A 251 5.97 4.43 -0.87
N PRO A 252 5.91 4.54 0.49
CA PRO A 252 5.76 3.38 1.35
C PRO A 252 4.38 2.75 1.17
N ASP A 253 4.34 1.42 1.19
CA ASP A 253 3.14 0.62 1.00
C ASP A 253 2.87 -0.23 2.25
N ASN A 254 2.86 -1.56 2.19
CA ASN A 254 2.64 -2.41 3.36
C ASN A 254 3.82 -2.35 4.35
N ILE A 255 3.53 -2.64 5.62
CA ILE A 255 4.53 -2.81 6.66
C ILE A 255 4.25 -4.09 7.43
N ASN A 256 5.22 -5.02 7.48
CA ASN A 256 5.07 -6.31 8.12
C ASN A 256 6.09 -6.47 9.25
N ARG A 257 5.77 -7.28 10.26
CA ARG A 257 6.73 -7.59 11.31
C ARG A 257 7.92 -8.36 10.73
N GLY A 258 9.11 -7.89 11.05
CA GLY A 258 10.36 -8.58 10.74
C GLY A 258 10.85 -9.45 11.89
N PRO A 259 11.96 -10.20 11.70
CA PRO A 259 12.60 -10.93 12.75
C PRO A 259 13.15 -9.97 13.82
N LYS A 260 13.26 -10.45 15.07
CA LYS A 260 13.97 -9.71 16.10
C LYS A 260 15.43 -9.52 15.70
N LEU A 261 15.94 -8.31 15.96
CA LEU A 261 17.35 -7.99 15.76
C LEU A 261 18.22 -8.74 16.78
N GLU A 262 19.51 -8.82 16.53
CA GLU A 262 20.48 -9.51 17.42
C GLU A 262 20.47 -8.96 18.86
N ASP A 263 20.18 -7.69 19.03
CA ASP A 263 20.06 -7.02 20.34
C ASP A 263 18.67 -7.18 20.99
N GLY A 264 17.76 -7.95 20.36
CA GLY A 264 16.42 -8.26 20.84
C GLY A 264 15.36 -7.22 20.49
N ARG A 265 15.72 -6.10 19.83
CA ARG A 265 14.75 -5.11 19.35
C ARG A 265 13.83 -5.71 18.28
N GLU A 266 12.62 -5.20 18.19
CA GLU A 266 11.69 -5.52 17.11
C GLU A 266 12.15 -4.86 15.81
N SER A 267 11.86 -5.51 14.69
CA SER A 267 12.05 -4.92 13.37
C SER A 267 10.80 -5.07 12.52
N PHE A 268 10.72 -4.23 11.49
CA PHE A 268 9.62 -4.18 10.55
C PHE A 268 10.16 -4.06 9.14
N LEU A 269 9.43 -4.59 8.17
CA LEU A 269 9.77 -4.59 6.77
C LEU A 269 8.75 -3.72 6.03
N ILE A 270 9.22 -2.72 5.32
CA ILE A 270 8.38 -1.79 4.54
C ILE A 270 8.66 -2.01 3.06
N GLY A 271 7.61 -2.24 2.28
CA GLY A 271 7.69 -2.19 0.84
C GLY A 271 7.63 -0.75 0.33
N ILE A 272 8.40 -0.44 -0.68
CA ILE A 272 8.37 0.85 -1.39
C ILE A 272 7.91 0.59 -2.82
N ILE A 273 6.65 0.91 -3.07
CA ILE A 273 5.96 0.51 -4.30
C ILE A 273 6.52 1.15 -5.57
N SER A 274 7.06 2.35 -5.45
CA SER A 274 7.73 3.07 -6.55
C SER A 274 8.62 4.19 -6.02
N GLN A 275 9.50 4.67 -6.88
CA GLN A 275 10.29 5.88 -6.59
C GLN A 275 9.38 7.10 -6.42
N ARG A 276 9.87 8.14 -5.77
CA ARG A 276 9.20 9.45 -5.71
C ARG A 276 8.96 10.00 -7.11
N SER A 277 7.83 10.65 -7.28
CA SER A 277 7.51 11.34 -8.53
C SER A 277 8.05 12.77 -8.50
N LYS A 278 9.18 12.99 -9.16
CA LYS A 278 9.73 14.37 -9.30
C LYS A 278 8.67 15.36 -9.80
N TRP A 279 7.80 14.93 -10.73
CA TRP A 279 6.74 15.80 -11.24
C TRP A 279 5.74 16.17 -10.13
N LEU A 280 5.34 15.22 -9.29
CA LEU A 280 4.40 15.46 -8.19
C LEU A 280 5.03 16.41 -7.16
N ASP A 281 6.28 16.18 -6.79
CA ASP A 281 7.02 17.01 -5.84
C ASP A 281 7.20 18.44 -6.34
N ASP A 282 7.62 18.63 -7.59
CA ASP A 282 7.76 19.95 -8.23
C ASP A 282 6.42 20.72 -8.36
N ASN A 283 5.31 20.01 -8.32
CA ASN A 283 3.96 20.56 -8.42
C ASN A 283 3.13 20.40 -7.13
N SER A 284 3.76 20.03 -6.02
CA SER A 284 3.11 19.88 -4.71
C SER A 284 2.39 21.16 -4.26
N SER A 285 3.01 22.32 -4.42
CA SER A 285 2.45 23.63 -4.10
C SER A 285 1.54 24.22 -5.20
N LYS A 286 1.27 23.46 -6.31
CA LYS A 286 0.55 23.95 -7.48
C LYS A 286 -0.72 23.13 -7.78
N PRO A 287 -1.81 23.30 -7.03
CA PRO A 287 -3.06 22.54 -7.25
C PRO A 287 -3.59 22.58 -8.68
N SER A 288 -3.48 23.74 -9.35
CA SER A 288 -3.93 23.90 -10.74
C SER A 288 -3.15 23.02 -11.73
N ALA A 289 -1.84 22.84 -11.53
CA ALA A 289 -1.02 21.99 -12.39
C ALA A 289 -1.48 20.52 -12.27
N ARG A 290 -1.80 20.05 -11.06
CA ARG A 290 -2.31 18.71 -10.83
C ARG A 290 -3.70 18.52 -11.45
N LYS A 291 -4.60 19.53 -11.42
CA LYS A 291 -5.87 19.50 -12.16
C LYS A 291 -5.65 19.41 -13.67
N VAL A 292 -4.67 20.15 -14.22
CA VAL A 292 -4.33 20.08 -15.66
C VAL A 292 -3.83 18.67 -16.01
N ALA A 293 -2.93 18.09 -15.22
CA ALA A 293 -2.43 16.74 -15.44
C ALA A 293 -3.57 15.71 -15.50
N MET A 294 -4.57 15.83 -14.63
CA MET A 294 -5.73 14.93 -14.63
C MET A 294 -6.63 15.06 -15.86
N ARG A 295 -6.54 16.18 -16.61
CA ARG A 295 -7.25 16.36 -17.88
C ARG A 295 -6.50 15.77 -19.07
N LEU A 296 -5.25 15.42 -18.90
CA LEU A 296 -4.49 14.75 -19.95
C LEU A 296 -4.94 13.28 -20.10
N PRO A 297 -4.84 12.72 -21.32
CA PRO A 297 -4.92 11.28 -21.52
C PRO A 297 -3.98 10.52 -20.57
N ALA A 298 -4.37 9.33 -20.11
CA ALA A 298 -3.59 8.57 -19.13
C ALA A 298 -2.12 8.37 -19.56
N SER A 299 -1.86 8.15 -20.85
CA SER A 299 -0.51 7.98 -21.39
C SER A 299 0.38 9.22 -21.35
N LEU A 300 -0.19 10.40 -21.10
CA LEU A 300 0.53 11.67 -20.97
C LEU A 300 0.61 12.18 -19.53
N ARG A 301 0.03 11.43 -18.59
CA ARG A 301 0.14 11.73 -17.15
C ARG A 301 1.50 11.27 -16.62
N PRO A 302 1.99 11.87 -15.52
CA PRO A 302 3.13 11.33 -14.81
C PRO A 302 2.91 9.85 -14.48
N GLN A 303 3.91 9.02 -14.75
CA GLN A 303 3.89 7.59 -14.49
C GLN A 303 4.78 7.27 -13.28
N SER A 304 4.43 6.25 -12.52
CA SER A 304 5.31 5.68 -11.50
C SER A 304 6.51 5.00 -12.18
N VAL A 305 7.65 5.03 -11.50
CA VAL A 305 8.87 4.34 -11.95
C VAL A 305 9.11 3.18 -11.01
N SER A 306 9.11 1.96 -11.55
CA SER A 306 9.38 0.76 -10.78
C SER A 306 10.80 0.78 -10.22
N TYR A 307 10.94 0.36 -8.98
CA TYR A 307 12.21 0.21 -8.27
C TYR A 307 11.97 -0.77 -7.12
N GLY A 308 12.64 -1.89 -7.13
CA GLY A 308 12.51 -2.86 -6.04
C GLY A 308 13.19 -2.32 -4.78
N LEU A 309 12.43 -2.10 -3.70
CA LEU A 309 13.00 -1.68 -2.43
C LEU A 309 12.18 -2.21 -1.25
N ILE A 310 12.84 -3.00 -0.41
CA ILE A 310 12.36 -3.38 0.92
C ILE A 310 13.28 -2.73 1.95
N VAL A 311 12.69 -2.07 2.94
CA VAL A 311 13.39 -1.37 4.02
C VAL A 311 13.10 -2.06 5.34
N GLN A 312 14.12 -2.52 6.04
CA GLN A 312 14.00 -2.98 7.43
C GLN A 312 14.30 -1.85 8.38
N ILE A 313 13.38 -1.60 9.30
CA ILE A 313 13.49 -0.59 10.34
C ILE A 313 13.34 -1.22 11.74
N ASP A 314 13.81 -0.52 12.77
CA ASP A 314 13.39 -0.79 14.14
C ASP A 314 12.11 0.00 14.51
N VAL A 315 11.58 -0.22 15.71
CA VAL A 315 10.35 0.42 16.21
C VAL A 315 10.45 1.94 16.35
N GLU A 316 11.65 2.50 16.30
CA GLU A 316 11.90 3.95 16.34
C GLU A 316 12.16 4.57 14.95
N GLY A 317 12.07 3.75 13.89
CA GLY A 317 12.26 4.20 12.50
C GLY A 317 13.72 4.23 12.05
N ASN A 318 14.66 3.69 12.82
CA ASN A 318 16.05 3.59 12.35
C ASN A 318 16.16 2.52 11.28
N VAL A 319 16.75 2.87 10.13
CA VAL A 319 17.00 1.91 9.03
C VAL A 319 18.10 0.95 9.45
N ILE A 320 17.77 -0.34 9.43
CA ILE A 320 18.69 -1.44 9.75
C ILE A 320 19.34 -1.98 8.49
N LYS A 321 18.53 -2.24 7.46
CA LYS A 321 18.98 -2.81 6.19
C LYS A 321 18.03 -2.43 5.07
N THR A 322 18.55 -2.44 3.84
CA THR A 322 17.71 -2.33 2.63
C THR A 322 18.09 -3.42 1.65
N TRP A 323 17.10 -3.96 0.95
CA TRP A 323 17.26 -4.83 -0.21
C TRP A 323 16.68 -4.11 -1.40
N GLN A 324 17.49 -3.95 -2.46
CA GLN A 324 17.14 -3.10 -3.61
C GLN A 324 17.37 -3.81 -4.93
N ASP A 325 16.55 -3.47 -5.90
CA ASP A 325 16.75 -3.75 -7.31
C ASP A 325 16.47 -2.48 -8.13
N PRO A 326 17.53 -1.72 -8.49
CA PRO A 326 17.38 -0.52 -9.31
C PRO A 326 16.80 -0.78 -10.71
N SER A 327 16.85 -2.02 -11.21
CA SER A 327 16.26 -2.36 -12.51
C SER A 327 14.73 -2.36 -12.48
N GLY A 328 14.14 -2.62 -11.29
CA GLY A 328 12.71 -2.77 -11.13
C GLY A 328 12.14 -3.97 -11.87
N ASP A 329 12.95 -5.02 -12.11
CA ASP A 329 12.51 -6.27 -12.76
C ASP A 329 11.40 -6.98 -11.99
N TYR A 330 11.43 -6.90 -10.65
CA TYR A 330 10.28 -7.21 -9.81
C TYR A 330 9.51 -5.92 -9.51
N PRO A 331 8.42 -5.65 -10.25
CA PRO A 331 7.78 -4.34 -10.21
C PRO A 331 6.96 -4.13 -8.94
N ASN A 332 6.87 -2.89 -8.50
CA ASN A 332 5.89 -2.43 -7.51
C ASN A 332 5.83 -3.30 -6.24
N ALA A 333 7.00 -3.53 -5.60
CA ALA A 333 7.06 -4.29 -4.36
C ALA A 333 6.20 -3.62 -3.27
N THR A 334 5.14 -4.31 -2.81
CA THR A 334 4.20 -3.80 -1.81
C THR A 334 4.69 -4.04 -0.40
N GLY A 335 5.27 -5.22 -0.13
CA GLY A 335 5.76 -5.61 1.19
C GLY A 335 6.68 -6.82 1.14
N ALA A 336 7.09 -7.30 2.30
CA ALA A 336 7.83 -8.55 2.44
C ALA A 336 7.65 -9.15 3.83
N ILE A 337 7.75 -10.47 3.92
CA ILE A 337 7.95 -11.18 5.18
C ILE A 337 9.27 -11.95 5.16
N ILE A 338 9.87 -12.15 6.33
CA ILE A 338 10.97 -13.10 6.54
C ILE A 338 10.40 -14.26 7.33
N ALA A 339 10.38 -15.43 6.70
CA ALA A 339 9.75 -16.60 7.25
C ALA A 339 10.77 -17.54 7.95
N ASP A 340 10.27 -18.43 8.82
CA ASP A 340 11.09 -19.37 9.59
C ASP A 340 11.82 -20.42 8.72
N ASP A 341 11.46 -20.53 7.44
CA ASP A 341 12.16 -21.39 6.49
C ASP A 341 13.47 -20.78 5.93
N GLY A 342 13.79 -19.56 6.36
CA GLY A 342 15.00 -18.82 5.98
C GLY A 342 14.89 -18.07 4.67
N TYR A 343 13.67 -17.88 4.16
CA TYR A 343 13.42 -17.09 2.97
C TYR A 343 12.73 -15.77 3.31
N MET A 344 13.02 -14.75 2.50
CA MET A 344 12.21 -13.56 2.36
C MET A 344 11.24 -13.77 1.19
N TYR A 345 9.97 -13.51 1.42
CA TYR A 345 8.92 -13.47 0.40
C TYR A 345 8.53 -12.02 0.16
N VAL A 346 8.49 -11.63 -1.10
CA VAL A 346 8.25 -10.24 -1.51
C VAL A 346 6.97 -10.20 -2.32
N SER A 347 6.02 -9.40 -1.85
CA SER A 347 4.75 -9.14 -2.52
C SER A 347 4.86 -8.00 -3.53
N SER A 348 3.87 -7.89 -4.42
CA SER A 348 3.87 -6.91 -5.51
C SER A 348 2.46 -6.58 -5.96
N LEU A 349 2.22 -5.31 -6.29
CA LEU A 349 0.95 -4.86 -6.86
C LEU A 349 0.69 -5.42 -8.26
N THR A 350 1.72 -5.72 -9.05
CA THR A 350 1.56 -5.99 -10.49
C THR A 350 2.33 -7.20 -11.02
N ALA A 351 3.19 -7.83 -10.21
CA ALA A 351 3.92 -9.01 -10.65
C ALA A 351 2.97 -10.20 -10.91
N PRO A 352 3.29 -11.06 -11.88
CA PRO A 352 2.52 -12.28 -12.17
C PRO A 352 2.86 -13.45 -11.24
N ASP A 353 3.75 -13.26 -10.30
CA ASP A 353 4.29 -14.28 -9.39
C ASP A 353 4.72 -13.66 -8.05
N LEU A 354 4.86 -14.52 -7.03
CA LEU A 354 5.40 -14.11 -5.73
C LEU A 354 6.94 -14.18 -5.76
N GLY A 355 7.60 -13.09 -5.37
CA GLY A 355 9.05 -13.05 -5.24
C GLY A 355 9.56 -13.82 -4.03
N ARG A 356 10.70 -14.54 -4.17
CA ARG A 356 11.35 -15.22 -3.05
C ARG A 356 12.85 -15.10 -3.15
N MET A 357 13.52 -14.92 -2.00
CA MET A 357 14.98 -15.02 -1.91
C MET A 357 15.40 -15.69 -0.61
N LYS A 358 16.45 -16.49 -0.68
CA LYS A 358 17.06 -17.07 0.51
C LYS A 358 17.92 -16.01 1.21
N LEU A 359 17.75 -15.87 2.52
CA LEU A 359 18.59 -15.01 3.33
C LEU A 359 19.84 -15.80 3.79
N GLU A 360 21.00 -15.11 3.72
CA GLU A 360 22.28 -15.66 4.21
C GLU A 360 22.42 -15.48 5.71
#